data_332a7018520b6d6ed0b1242ec74da742
#
_entry.id   332a7018520b6d6ed0b1242ec74da742
#
_cell.length_a   1.000
_cell.length_b   1.000
_cell.length_c   1.000
_cell.angle_alpha   90.00
_cell.angle_beta   90.00
_cell.angle_gamma   90.00
#
_symmetry.space_group_name_H-M   'P 1'
#
loop_
_entity.id
_entity.type
_entity.pdbx_description
1 polymer ?
#
loop_
_entity_poly.entity_id
_entity_poly.type
_entity_poly.pdbx_seq_one_letter_code
_entity_poly.pdbx_strand_id
1 'polypeptide(L)'
;MKVSKFKVLLYLKKSGLDKQGKAPIMGRITLNNSMAQFSCKLSCNPKLWNSRSGRLDGKSKEAVETNAKIERILLSVNSAVDNLTKRNVDFTATTVKEMMRAASTDR
;
A
#
# COMPACT_ATOMS: atom_id res chain seq x y z
N MET A 1 -0.55 23.44 0.65
CA MET A 1 -1.40 22.70 -0.31
C MET A 1 -2.59 22.09 0.40
N LYS A 2 -3.73 22.15 -0.21
CA LYS A 2 -4.94 21.53 0.35
C LYS A 2 -5.12 20.14 -0.25
N VAL A 3 -5.22 19.11 0.60
CA VAL A 3 -5.51 17.75 0.16
C VAL A 3 -7.03 17.62 0.08
N SER A 4 -7.56 17.59 -1.15
CA SER A 4 -9.00 17.45 -1.37
C SER A 4 -9.39 16.01 -1.73
N LYS A 5 -8.43 15.21 -2.16
CA LYS A 5 -8.67 13.82 -2.52
C LYS A 5 -7.45 12.98 -2.19
N PHE A 6 -7.63 12.00 -1.31
CA PHE A 6 -6.57 11.08 -0.94
C PHE A 6 -7.15 9.69 -0.79
N LYS A 7 -6.58 8.73 -1.48
CA LYS A 7 -7.05 7.34 -1.42
C LYS A 7 -5.89 6.38 -1.64
N VAL A 8 -5.91 5.27 -0.92
CA VAL A 8 -4.97 4.16 -1.12
C VAL A 8 -5.78 2.94 -1.47
N LEU A 9 -5.43 2.31 -2.58
CA LEU A 9 -6.07 1.08 -3.04
C LEU A 9 -5.03 -0.03 -3.10
N LEU A 10 -5.34 -1.18 -2.53
CA LEU A 10 -4.49 -2.37 -2.62
C LEU A 10 -5.16 -3.36 -3.57
N TYR A 11 -4.35 -4.03 -4.38
CA TYR A 11 -4.83 -4.99 -5.36
C TYR A 11 -3.77 -6.05 -5.64
N LEU A 12 -4.18 -7.16 -6.24
CA LEU A 12 -3.26 -8.21 -6.63
C LEU A 12 -2.88 -8.06 -8.09
N LYS A 13 -1.61 -8.26 -8.38
CA LYS A 13 -1.12 -8.34 -9.76
C LYS A 13 -1.19 -9.81 -10.19
N LYS A 14 -2.33 -10.22 -10.73
CA LYS A 14 -2.59 -11.63 -11.06
C LYS A 14 -1.68 -12.17 -12.16
N SER A 15 -1.13 -11.30 -12.99
CA SER A 15 -0.20 -11.73 -14.05
C SER A 15 1.19 -12.04 -13.53
N GLY A 16 1.47 -11.77 -12.26
CA GLY A 16 2.78 -11.96 -11.67
C GLY A 16 2.87 -13.10 -10.68
N LEU A 17 2.11 -14.19 -10.90
CA LEU A 17 2.16 -15.34 -10.00
C LEU A 17 3.57 -15.92 -9.92
N ASP A 18 4.02 -16.21 -8.69
CA ASP A 18 5.32 -16.81 -8.47
C ASP A 18 5.24 -18.34 -8.59
N LYS A 19 6.36 -19.01 -8.31
CA LYS A 19 6.45 -20.49 -8.43
C LYS A 19 5.50 -21.21 -7.48
N GLN A 20 5.07 -20.53 -6.42
CA GLN A 20 4.15 -21.11 -5.43
C GLN A 20 2.70 -20.75 -5.73
N GLY A 21 2.44 -20.06 -6.84
CA GLY A 21 1.10 -19.64 -7.20
C GLY A 21 0.60 -18.45 -6.43
N LYS A 22 1.48 -17.70 -5.78
CA LYS A 22 1.13 -16.50 -5.04
C LYS A 22 1.23 -15.27 -5.93
N ALA A 23 0.31 -14.33 -5.76
CA ALA A 23 0.30 -13.08 -6.50
C ALA A 23 0.86 -11.95 -5.66
N PRO A 24 1.65 -11.05 -6.25
CA PRO A 24 2.17 -9.90 -5.51
C PRO A 24 1.06 -8.90 -5.20
N ILE A 25 1.14 -8.31 -4.01
CA ILE A 25 0.21 -7.29 -3.58
C ILE A 25 0.79 -5.93 -3.96
N MET A 26 0.00 -5.15 -4.68
CA MET A 26 0.40 -3.82 -5.14
C MET A 26 -0.48 -2.77 -4.49
N GLY A 27 0.03 -1.55 -4.45
CA GLY A 27 -0.73 -0.43 -3.92
C GLY A 27 -0.76 0.73 -4.91
N ARG A 28 -1.81 1.53 -4.83
CA ARG A 28 -1.95 2.75 -5.63
C ARG A 28 -2.36 3.88 -4.72
N ILE A 29 -1.58 4.95 -4.75
CA ILE A 29 -1.86 6.16 -4.00
C ILE A 29 -2.45 7.18 -4.97
N THR A 30 -3.62 7.72 -4.65
CA THR A 30 -4.22 8.80 -5.40
C THR A 30 -4.24 10.03 -4.50
N LEU A 31 -3.66 11.13 -4.96
CA LEU A 31 -3.62 12.39 -4.21
C LEU A 31 -3.95 13.51 -5.16
N ASN A 32 -5.13 14.11 -4.96
CA ASN A 32 -5.65 15.16 -5.85
C ASN A 32 -5.64 14.66 -7.31
N ASN A 33 -4.81 15.26 -8.17
CA ASN A 33 -4.73 14.89 -9.58
C ASN A 33 -3.54 13.97 -9.88
N SER A 34 -2.81 13.51 -8.87
CA SER A 34 -1.64 12.66 -9.06
C SER A 34 -1.90 11.24 -8.60
N MET A 35 -1.13 10.31 -9.12
CA MET A 35 -1.28 8.89 -8.83
C MET A 35 0.09 8.22 -8.86
N ALA A 36 0.33 7.30 -7.93
CA ALA A 36 1.58 6.54 -7.89
C ALA A 36 1.28 5.10 -7.51
N GLN A 37 1.99 4.17 -8.12
CA GLN A 37 1.89 2.76 -7.80
C GLN A 37 3.14 2.32 -7.05
N PHE A 38 2.96 1.37 -6.15
CA PHE A 38 4.09 0.83 -5.40
C PHE A 38 3.87 -0.66 -5.13
N SER A 39 4.97 -1.36 -4.90
CA SER A 39 4.90 -2.77 -4.50
C SER A 39 4.90 -2.83 -2.99
N CYS A 40 3.98 -3.63 -2.44
CA CYS A 40 3.97 -3.88 -0.99
C CYS A 40 5.07 -4.84 -0.58
N LYS A 41 5.76 -5.46 -1.55
CA LYS A 41 6.76 -6.50 -1.31
C LYS A 41 6.19 -7.67 -0.52
N LEU A 42 4.91 -7.90 -0.73
CA LEU A 42 4.15 -9.00 -0.14
C LEU A 42 3.49 -9.78 -1.26
N SER A 43 3.21 -11.03 -1.01
CA SER A 43 2.45 -11.85 -1.94
C SER A 43 1.50 -12.72 -1.13
N CYS A 44 0.45 -13.21 -1.76
CA CYS A 44 -0.51 -14.05 -1.08
C CYS A 44 -1.20 -14.99 -2.07
N ASN A 45 -1.87 -15.99 -1.52
CA ASN A 45 -2.72 -16.87 -2.32
C ASN A 45 -3.92 -16.05 -2.82
N PRO A 46 -4.12 -15.98 -4.16
CA PRO A 46 -5.22 -15.18 -4.70
C PRO A 46 -6.60 -15.61 -4.18
N LYS A 47 -6.74 -16.86 -3.78
CA LYS A 47 -8.01 -17.35 -3.25
C LYS A 47 -8.38 -16.72 -1.90
N LEU A 48 -7.38 -16.23 -1.17
CA LEU A 48 -7.62 -15.59 0.13
C LEU A 48 -7.88 -14.09 -0.01
N TRP A 49 -7.58 -13.51 -1.16
CA TRP A 49 -7.67 -12.06 -1.33
C TRP A 49 -9.12 -11.58 -1.41
N ASN A 50 -9.45 -10.61 -0.60
CA ASN A 50 -10.75 -9.95 -0.64
C ASN A 50 -10.56 -8.55 -1.24
N SER A 51 -11.03 -8.36 -2.47
CA SER A 51 -10.83 -7.10 -3.19
C SER A 51 -11.61 -5.93 -2.58
N ARG A 52 -12.68 -6.21 -1.85
CA ARG A 52 -13.47 -5.15 -1.21
C ARG A 52 -12.75 -4.55 -0.02
N SER A 53 -12.13 -5.39 0.79
CA SER A 53 -11.44 -4.93 1.99
C SER A 53 -9.97 -4.60 1.75
N GLY A 54 -9.39 -5.10 0.65
CA GLY A 54 -7.96 -4.99 0.42
C GLY A 54 -7.15 -5.82 1.41
N ARG A 55 -7.70 -6.92 1.85
CA ARG A 55 -7.11 -7.77 2.87
C ARG A 55 -7.30 -9.24 2.50
N LEU A 56 -6.68 -10.13 3.27
CA LEU A 56 -6.89 -11.56 3.11
C LEU A 56 -8.03 -12.02 4.03
N ASP A 57 -8.86 -12.90 3.51
CA ASP A 57 -9.94 -13.52 4.29
C ASP A 57 -9.38 -14.67 5.13
N GLY A 58 -10.09 -14.99 6.20
CA GLY A 58 -9.80 -16.13 7.04
C GLY A 58 -8.89 -15.78 8.20
N LYS A 59 -8.56 -16.81 8.96
CA LYS A 59 -7.77 -16.68 10.19
C LYS A 59 -6.48 -17.50 10.14
N SER A 60 -6.08 -17.92 8.94
CA SER A 60 -4.84 -18.67 8.77
C SER A 60 -3.64 -17.80 9.15
N LYS A 61 -2.53 -18.45 9.44
CA LYS A 61 -1.30 -17.75 9.76
C LYS A 61 -0.91 -16.78 8.63
N GLU A 62 -1.04 -17.23 7.38
CA GLU A 62 -0.75 -16.38 6.23
C GLU A 62 -1.63 -15.13 6.23
N ALA A 63 -2.95 -15.29 6.44
CA ALA A 63 -3.87 -14.16 6.44
C ALA A 63 -3.55 -13.18 7.57
N VAL A 64 -3.33 -13.68 8.77
CA VAL A 64 -3.06 -12.82 9.94
C VAL A 64 -1.76 -12.05 9.75
N GLU A 65 -0.67 -12.73 9.38
CA GLU A 65 0.62 -12.08 9.21
C GLU A 65 0.63 -11.08 8.06
N THR A 66 0.05 -11.45 6.93
CA THR A 66 0.01 -10.56 5.77
C THR A 66 -0.84 -9.33 6.06
N ASN A 67 -1.99 -9.51 6.69
CA ASN A 67 -2.84 -8.39 7.06
C ASN A 67 -2.16 -7.43 8.03
N ALA A 68 -1.37 -7.94 8.96
CA ALA A 68 -0.61 -7.10 9.89
C ALA A 68 0.40 -6.24 9.13
N LYS A 69 1.08 -6.83 8.13
CA LYS A 69 2.03 -6.08 7.30
C LYS A 69 1.32 -5.03 6.45
N ILE A 70 0.14 -5.36 5.92
CA ILE A 70 -0.67 -4.41 5.16
C ILE A 70 -1.03 -3.21 6.03
N GLU A 71 -1.43 -3.45 7.28
CA GLU A 71 -1.75 -2.36 8.21
C GLU A 71 -0.57 -1.42 8.40
N ARG A 72 0.64 -1.96 8.56
CA ARG A 72 1.84 -1.14 8.71
C ARG A 72 2.09 -0.27 7.48
N ILE A 73 1.87 -0.83 6.29
CA ILE A 73 2.03 -0.07 5.05
C ILE A 73 1.04 1.08 4.99
N LEU A 74 -0.22 0.82 5.32
CA LEU A 74 -1.25 1.85 5.31
C LEU A 74 -0.97 2.94 6.34
N LEU A 75 -0.48 2.57 7.51
CA LEU A 75 -0.07 3.55 8.53
C LEU A 75 1.09 4.40 8.02
N SER A 76 2.05 3.80 7.32
CA SER A 76 3.17 4.54 6.74
C SER A 76 2.71 5.56 5.70
N VAL A 77 1.76 5.18 4.85
CA VAL A 77 1.20 6.09 3.85
C VAL A 77 0.51 7.27 4.53
N ASN A 78 -0.37 6.98 5.49
CA ASN A 78 -1.10 8.02 6.20
C ASN A 78 -0.17 8.94 6.96
N SER A 79 0.86 8.39 7.58
CA SER A 79 1.86 9.15 8.33
C SER A 79 2.63 10.10 7.40
N ALA A 80 3.02 9.62 6.22
CA ALA A 80 3.73 10.43 5.23
C ALA A 80 2.87 11.61 4.76
N VAL A 81 1.59 11.34 4.46
CA VAL A 81 0.67 12.40 4.03
C VAL A 81 0.47 13.42 5.14
N ASP A 82 0.31 12.95 6.37
CA ASP A 82 0.11 13.83 7.52
C ASP A 82 1.32 14.74 7.75
N ASN A 83 2.53 14.17 7.67
CA ASN A 83 3.77 14.94 7.83
C ASN A 83 3.91 16.01 6.76
N LEU A 84 3.66 15.65 5.49
CA LEU A 84 3.75 16.60 4.38
C LEU A 84 2.71 17.70 4.51
N THR A 85 1.51 17.35 4.94
CA THR A 85 0.44 18.33 5.14
C THR A 85 0.82 19.33 6.25
N LYS A 86 1.41 18.83 7.33
CA LYS A 86 1.82 19.70 8.45
C LYS A 86 2.96 20.65 8.06
N ARG A 87 3.81 20.24 7.13
CA ARG A 87 4.91 21.08 6.64
C ARG A 87 4.43 22.18 5.72
N ASN A 88 3.16 22.12 5.31
CA ASN A 88 2.55 23.09 4.41
C ASN A 88 3.32 23.25 3.11
N VAL A 89 3.77 22.13 2.55
CA VAL A 89 4.47 22.08 1.26
C VAL A 89 3.59 21.37 0.24
N ASP A 90 3.78 21.67 -1.03
CA ASP A 90 3.10 20.95 -2.10
C ASP A 90 3.77 19.59 -2.29
N PHE A 91 2.95 18.58 -2.51
CA PHE A 91 3.45 17.24 -2.74
C PHE A 91 2.47 16.45 -3.62
N THR A 92 2.98 15.36 -4.18
CA THR A 92 2.20 14.49 -5.06
C THR A 92 2.18 13.08 -4.49
N ALA A 93 1.43 12.18 -5.15
CA ALA A 93 1.41 10.78 -4.78
C ALA A 93 2.82 10.18 -4.86
N THR A 94 3.63 10.61 -5.83
CA THR A 94 5.02 10.16 -5.95
C THR A 94 5.84 10.56 -4.74
N THR A 95 5.63 11.78 -4.22
CA THR A 95 6.32 12.24 -3.01
C THR A 95 6.03 11.31 -1.84
N VAL A 96 4.76 10.94 -1.66
CA VAL A 96 4.33 10.02 -0.60
C VAL A 96 5.03 8.68 -0.76
N LYS A 97 5.05 8.15 -1.98
CA LYS A 97 5.71 6.89 -2.29
C LYS A 97 7.20 6.93 -1.92
N GLU A 98 7.88 8.01 -2.28
CA GLU A 98 9.31 8.16 -1.98
C GLU A 98 9.56 8.20 -0.48
N MET A 99 8.72 8.87 0.28
CA MET A 99 8.86 8.90 1.74
C MET A 99 8.70 7.51 2.35
N MET A 100 7.76 6.74 1.84
CA MET A 100 7.55 5.36 2.30
C MET A 100 8.78 4.50 2.04
N ARG A 101 9.38 4.63 0.85
CA ARG A 101 10.57 3.87 0.49
C ARG A 101 11.74 4.21 1.39
N ALA A 102 11.94 5.49 1.67
CA ALA A 102 13.00 5.93 2.56
C ALA A 102 12.82 5.34 3.95
N ALA A 103 11.59 5.34 4.47
CA ALA A 103 11.31 4.79 5.79
C ALA A 103 11.53 3.26 5.82
N SER A 104 11.18 2.56 4.73
CA SER A 104 11.30 1.10 4.70
C SER A 104 12.73 0.61 4.53
N THR A 105 13.64 1.44 4.02
CA THR A 105 15.03 1.07 3.86
C THR A 105 15.87 1.42 5.09
N ASP A 106 15.30 2.14 6.00
CA ASP A 106 15.98 2.59 7.22
C ASP A 106 15.85 1.54 8.31
N ARG A 107 16.76 0.61 8.33
CA ARG A 107 16.79 -0.45 9.34
C ARG A 107 18.13 -0.53 10.00
#